data_274028bf567b9be244c60ff4164b75ee
#
_entry.id   274028bf567b9be244c60ff4164b75ee
#
_cell.length_a   1.000
_cell.length_b   1.000
_cell.length_c   1.000
_cell.angle_alpha   90.00
_cell.angle_beta   90.00
_cell.angle_gamma   90.00
#
_symmetry.space_group_name_H-M   'P 1'
#
loop_
_entity.id
_entity.type
_entity.pdbx_description
1 polymer ?
#
loop_
_entity_poly.entity_id
_entity_poly.type
_entity_poly.pdbx_seq_one_letter_code
_entity_poly.pdbx_strand_id
1 'polypeptide(L)'
;APRYSGVMAWRGVIDASKLPTHMREPYGTNWVGPGAHVVQYPLRQGALMNFVGAIEGNRWEIESWSERGTREECLGDFVGWHEEVQAMIHAIEVPYKWVLKVRDPMDTWSRGPVTLLGDACHPTLPFLAQGAAMAIEDGYMLARAMAQCPTDPTQAFARYEEVRKERTARVVEGSAANTQRFHNPALAHAQGAAEYVEREWNEARVKERYEWLFKYDIDAVAL
;
A
#
# COMPACT_ATOMS: atom_id res chain seq x y z
N ALA A 1 -16.92 -7.75 8.00
CA ALA A 1 -17.07 -6.32 7.73
C ALA A 1 -15.70 -5.65 7.75
N PRO A 2 -15.45 -4.58 6.98
CA PRO A 2 -14.22 -3.80 7.08
C PRO A 2 -14.10 -3.19 8.48
N ARG A 3 -12.88 -3.16 9.02
CA ARG A 3 -12.56 -2.50 10.29
C ARG A 3 -11.51 -1.42 10.09
N TYR A 4 -11.49 -0.41 10.92
CA TYR A 4 -10.44 0.60 10.92
C TYR A 4 -9.09 -0.03 11.23
N SER A 5 -8.07 0.32 10.45
CA SER A 5 -6.72 -0.23 10.61
C SER A 5 -5.92 0.41 11.76
N GLY A 6 -6.42 1.50 12.33
CA GLY A 6 -5.64 2.36 13.22
C GLY A 6 -4.79 3.39 12.47
N VAL A 7 -4.85 3.44 11.14
CA VAL A 7 -4.03 4.33 10.31
C VAL A 7 -4.90 5.19 9.41
N MET A 8 -4.58 6.47 9.37
CA MET A 8 -5.09 7.45 8.42
C MET A 8 -3.99 7.79 7.41
N ALA A 9 -4.37 8.12 6.19
CA ALA A 9 -3.45 8.58 5.17
C ALA A 9 -3.77 9.99 4.69
N TRP A 10 -2.74 10.82 4.63
CA TRP A 10 -2.69 12.04 3.87
C TRP A 10 -2.25 11.74 2.43
N ARG A 11 -2.85 12.42 1.47
CA ARG A 11 -2.47 12.31 0.06
C ARG A 11 -2.36 13.67 -0.58
N GLY A 12 -1.34 13.81 -1.43
CA GLY A 12 -1.17 14.98 -2.26
C GLY A 12 -0.42 14.65 -3.54
N VAL A 13 -0.70 15.40 -4.59
CA VAL A 13 0.09 15.40 -5.82
C VAL A 13 0.71 16.79 -5.95
N ILE A 14 2.00 16.82 -6.17
CA ILE A 14 2.82 18.03 -6.18
C ILE A 14 3.36 18.21 -7.59
N ASP A 15 3.30 19.41 -8.12
CA ASP A 15 4.08 19.80 -9.29
C ASP A 15 5.57 19.73 -8.92
N ALA A 16 6.31 18.82 -9.55
CA ALA A 16 7.71 18.59 -9.20
C ALA A 16 8.59 19.83 -9.37
N SER A 17 8.18 20.80 -10.20
CA SER A 17 8.89 22.07 -10.34
C SER A 17 8.93 22.91 -9.06
N LYS A 18 7.98 22.68 -8.13
CA LYS A 18 7.92 23.34 -6.82
C LYS A 18 8.86 22.75 -5.77
N LEU A 19 9.47 21.60 -6.05
CA LEU A 19 10.40 20.93 -5.16
C LEU A 19 11.85 21.25 -5.50
N PRO A 20 12.78 21.17 -4.53
CA PRO A 20 14.22 21.23 -4.78
C PRO A 20 14.66 20.19 -5.82
N THR A 21 15.70 20.51 -6.60
CA THR A 21 16.15 19.64 -7.72
C THR A 21 16.53 18.23 -7.24
N HIS A 22 17.20 18.10 -6.10
CA HIS A 22 17.61 16.81 -5.55
C HIS A 22 16.45 15.90 -5.14
N MET A 23 15.24 16.45 -4.94
CA MET A 23 14.03 15.67 -4.64
C MET A 23 13.29 15.16 -5.90
N ARG A 24 13.76 15.50 -7.10
CA ARG A 24 13.11 15.15 -8.37
C ARG A 24 13.71 13.92 -9.04
N GLU A 25 14.60 13.23 -8.34
CA GLU A 25 15.25 12.02 -8.84
C GLU A 25 14.24 10.90 -9.13
N PRO A 26 14.50 10.01 -10.10
CA PRO A 26 13.54 9.01 -10.58
C PRO A 26 13.43 7.77 -9.65
N TYR A 27 13.43 7.97 -8.36
CA TYR A 27 13.22 6.91 -7.36
C TYR A 27 12.16 7.27 -6.33
N GLY A 28 11.60 6.26 -5.68
CA GLY A 28 10.72 6.43 -4.55
C GLY A 28 11.49 6.40 -3.23
N THR A 29 11.04 7.21 -2.26
CA THR A 29 11.59 7.24 -0.91
C THR A 29 10.52 6.90 0.10
N ASN A 30 10.89 6.09 1.10
CA ASN A 30 10.05 5.81 2.25
C ASN A 30 10.71 6.40 3.50
N TRP A 31 10.09 7.43 4.05
CA TRP A 31 10.47 8.07 5.30
C TRP A 31 9.75 7.37 6.44
N VAL A 32 10.47 6.73 7.32
CA VAL A 32 9.90 5.93 8.43
C VAL A 32 10.17 6.59 9.77
N GLY A 33 9.20 6.51 10.66
CA GLY A 33 9.28 7.14 11.99
C GLY A 33 8.33 6.52 12.99
N PRO A 34 8.40 6.90 14.27
CA PRO A 34 7.51 6.36 15.27
C PRO A 34 6.05 6.75 14.98
N GLY A 35 5.18 5.74 14.80
CA GLY A 35 3.75 5.93 14.57
C GLY A 35 3.36 6.52 13.21
N ALA A 36 4.31 6.75 12.30
CA ALA A 36 4.01 7.31 10.98
C ALA A 36 5.06 6.97 9.93
N HIS A 37 4.70 7.11 8.64
CA HIS A 37 5.65 7.09 7.53
C HIS A 37 5.16 7.95 6.38
N VAL A 38 6.07 8.36 5.51
CA VAL A 38 5.76 9.06 4.27
C VAL A 38 6.37 8.31 3.10
N VAL A 39 5.58 8.04 2.07
CA VAL A 39 6.06 7.50 0.80
C VAL A 39 5.92 8.58 -0.27
N GLN A 40 7.00 8.84 -0.98
CA GLN A 40 7.01 9.68 -2.16
C GLN A 40 7.53 8.93 -3.38
N TYR A 41 7.02 9.23 -4.54
CA TYR A 41 7.54 8.73 -5.82
C TYR A 41 7.10 9.60 -6.98
N PRO A 42 7.92 9.69 -8.05
CA PRO A 42 7.60 10.49 -9.21
C PRO A 42 6.48 9.86 -10.05
N LEU A 43 5.67 10.72 -10.65
CA LEU A 43 4.61 10.37 -11.60
C LEU A 43 4.86 11.13 -12.92
N ARG A 44 4.26 10.65 -14.02
CA ARG A 44 4.30 11.28 -15.34
C ARG A 44 5.72 11.69 -15.76
N GLN A 45 6.64 10.72 -15.71
CA GLN A 45 8.05 10.93 -16.09
C GLN A 45 8.74 12.04 -15.26
N GLY A 46 8.36 12.19 -13.99
CA GLY A 46 8.95 13.16 -13.08
C GLY A 46 8.30 14.56 -13.10
N ALA A 47 7.25 14.77 -13.90
CA ALA A 47 6.52 16.04 -13.90
C ALA A 47 5.76 16.29 -12.59
N LEU A 48 5.33 15.21 -11.94
CA LEU A 48 4.60 15.26 -10.68
C LEU A 48 5.29 14.39 -9.63
N MET A 49 5.12 14.74 -8.35
CA MET A 49 5.51 13.92 -7.21
C MET A 49 4.27 13.51 -6.43
N ASN A 50 4.10 12.22 -6.19
CA ASN A 50 3.07 11.71 -5.31
C ASN A 50 3.56 11.76 -3.86
N PHE A 51 2.69 12.14 -2.95
CA PHE A 51 2.91 12.16 -1.51
C PHE A 51 1.81 11.34 -0.82
N VAL A 52 2.21 10.39 0.01
CA VAL A 52 1.32 9.63 0.89
C VAL A 52 1.94 9.61 2.28
N GLY A 53 1.32 10.31 3.22
CA GLY A 53 1.73 10.30 4.63
C GLY A 53 0.75 9.48 5.46
N ALA A 54 1.19 8.33 5.98
CA ALA A 54 0.38 7.46 6.82
C ALA A 54 0.70 7.70 8.29
N ILE A 55 -0.32 7.85 9.12
CA ILE A 55 -0.18 8.17 10.54
C ILE A 55 -1.13 7.34 11.38
N GLU A 56 -0.63 6.79 12.48
CA GLU A 56 -1.46 6.10 13.47
C GLU A 56 -2.28 7.09 14.30
N GLY A 57 -3.54 6.75 14.56
CA GLY A 57 -4.40 7.56 15.42
C GLY A 57 -5.86 7.17 15.40
N ASN A 58 -6.58 7.59 16.43
CA ASN A 58 -8.00 7.30 16.61
C ASN A 58 -8.90 8.50 16.26
N ARG A 59 -8.38 9.49 15.54
CA ARG A 59 -9.03 10.82 15.42
C ARG A 59 -9.99 10.96 14.26
N TRP A 60 -10.14 9.95 13.38
CA TRP A 60 -10.89 10.13 12.17
C TRP A 60 -11.88 9.00 11.90
N GLU A 61 -13.15 9.35 11.73
CA GLU A 61 -14.24 8.40 11.47
C GLU A 61 -14.85 8.54 10.07
N ILE A 62 -14.51 9.58 9.30
CA ILE A 62 -15.16 9.84 8.01
C ILE A 62 -14.52 8.96 6.93
N GLU A 63 -15.33 8.10 6.34
CA GLU A 63 -14.97 7.29 5.17
C GLU A 63 -15.24 8.09 3.90
N SER A 64 -14.22 8.76 3.39
CA SER A 64 -14.31 9.54 2.16
C SER A 64 -12.99 9.50 1.41
N TRP A 65 -13.05 9.29 0.10
CA TRP A 65 -11.88 9.39 -0.80
C TRP A 65 -11.55 10.84 -1.18
N SER A 66 -12.47 11.75 -0.95
CA SER A 66 -12.41 13.15 -1.36
C SER A 66 -12.44 14.13 -0.18
N GLU A 67 -12.29 13.64 1.05
CA GLU A 67 -12.23 14.50 2.21
C GLU A 67 -10.98 15.36 2.14
N ARG A 68 -11.20 16.66 2.17
CA ARG A 68 -10.11 17.65 2.14
C ARG A 68 -9.66 17.96 3.55
N GLY A 69 -8.36 17.96 3.75
CA GLY A 69 -7.73 18.55 4.93
C GLY A 69 -7.10 19.89 4.62
N THR A 70 -6.52 20.52 5.62
CA THR A 70 -5.69 21.71 5.44
C THR A 70 -4.21 21.33 5.44
N ARG A 71 -3.40 22.22 4.87
CA ARG A 71 -1.94 22.05 4.90
C ARG A 71 -1.41 22.15 6.33
N GLU A 72 -2.00 23.01 7.13
CA GLU A 72 -1.66 23.24 8.53
C GLU A 72 -1.92 21.97 9.37
N GLU A 73 -3.03 21.28 9.13
CA GLU A 73 -3.32 20.01 9.79
C GLU A 73 -2.28 18.94 9.40
N CYS A 74 -1.97 18.83 8.10
CA CYS A 74 -0.95 17.89 7.62
C CYS A 74 0.43 18.19 8.20
N LEU A 75 0.84 19.47 8.23
CA LEU A 75 2.09 19.90 8.86
C LEU A 75 2.10 19.58 10.37
N GLY A 76 0.96 19.75 11.04
CA GLY A 76 0.80 19.42 12.46
C GLY A 76 1.04 17.94 12.76
N ASP A 77 0.57 17.05 11.88
CA ASP A 77 0.74 15.60 12.01
C ASP A 77 2.19 15.15 11.75
N PHE A 78 3.00 15.95 11.03
CA PHE A 78 4.41 15.66 10.71
C PHE A 78 5.38 16.65 11.33
N VAL A 79 5.04 17.23 12.48
CA VAL A 79 5.95 18.13 13.22
C VAL A 79 7.25 17.40 13.57
N GLY A 80 8.39 18.06 13.31
CA GLY A 80 9.72 17.50 13.60
C GLY A 80 10.25 16.47 12.61
N TRP A 81 9.51 16.18 11.55
CA TRP A 81 9.99 15.36 10.45
C TRP A 81 11.01 16.12 9.60
N HIS A 82 11.80 15.37 8.82
CA HIS A 82 12.85 15.90 7.96
C HIS A 82 12.35 17.07 7.07
N GLU A 83 13.23 18.03 6.79
CA GLU A 83 12.91 19.21 6.01
C GLU A 83 12.32 18.94 4.62
N GLU A 84 12.73 17.85 3.98
CA GLU A 84 12.15 17.43 2.70
C GLU A 84 10.68 16.99 2.82
N VAL A 85 10.31 16.32 3.92
CA VAL A 85 8.90 16.00 4.19
C VAL A 85 8.08 17.27 4.38
N GLN A 86 8.62 18.23 5.14
CA GLN A 86 7.98 19.53 5.32
C GLN A 86 7.85 20.28 3.98
N ALA A 87 8.90 20.30 3.15
CA ALA A 87 8.89 20.94 1.84
C ALA A 87 7.83 20.33 0.91
N MET A 88 7.65 19.01 0.92
CA MET A 88 6.59 18.35 0.17
C MET A 88 5.21 18.82 0.63
N ILE A 89 4.94 18.82 1.94
CA ILE A 89 3.64 19.23 2.48
C ILE A 89 3.36 20.69 2.13
N HIS A 90 4.35 21.58 2.21
CA HIS A 90 4.21 22.97 1.79
C HIS A 90 3.87 23.12 0.30
N ALA A 91 4.37 22.22 -0.55
CA ALA A 91 4.12 22.25 -1.99
C ALA A 91 2.77 21.63 -2.41
N ILE A 92 2.08 20.92 -1.52
CA ILE A 92 0.74 20.37 -1.79
C ILE A 92 -0.27 21.52 -1.84
N GLU A 93 -1.07 21.58 -2.90
CA GLU A 93 -2.13 22.59 -3.02
C GLU A 93 -3.34 22.26 -2.15
N VAL A 94 -3.83 21.01 -2.27
CA VAL A 94 -4.97 20.50 -1.50
C VAL A 94 -4.62 19.10 -0.99
N PRO A 95 -4.32 18.95 0.30
CA PRO A 95 -4.15 17.62 0.88
C PRO A 95 -5.51 16.95 1.10
N TYR A 96 -5.56 15.67 0.82
CA TYR A 96 -6.71 14.82 1.08
C TYR A 96 -6.44 13.86 2.22
N LYS A 97 -7.47 13.56 3.00
CA LYS A 97 -7.43 12.59 4.09
C LYS A 97 -8.25 11.36 3.73
N TRP A 98 -7.79 10.20 4.11
CA TRP A 98 -8.65 9.02 4.10
C TRP A 98 -8.29 8.05 5.22
N VAL A 99 -9.30 7.35 5.68
CA VAL A 99 -9.18 6.27 6.66
C VAL A 99 -8.79 4.99 5.96
N LEU A 100 -7.73 4.35 6.41
CA LEU A 100 -7.36 3.04 5.90
C LEU A 100 -8.15 1.96 6.64
N LYS A 101 -8.88 1.16 5.88
CA LYS A 101 -9.66 0.03 6.38
C LYS A 101 -9.01 -1.28 5.98
N VAL A 102 -9.12 -2.27 6.85
CA VAL A 102 -8.67 -3.63 6.59
C VAL A 102 -9.86 -4.59 6.69
N ARG A 103 -9.73 -5.70 6.01
CA ARG A 103 -10.61 -6.84 6.11
C ARG A 103 -9.73 -8.08 6.22
N ASP A 104 -10.14 -9.01 7.05
CA ASP A 104 -9.49 -10.33 7.08
C ASP A 104 -9.72 -11.04 5.73
N PRO A 105 -8.77 -11.87 5.27
CA PRO A 105 -8.95 -12.65 4.06
C PRO A 105 -10.29 -13.41 4.05
N MET A 106 -10.98 -13.37 2.92
CA MET A 106 -12.28 -14.04 2.80
C MET A 106 -12.10 -15.53 2.52
N ASP A 107 -12.89 -16.35 3.20
CA ASP A 107 -12.89 -17.81 2.99
C ASP A 107 -13.48 -18.23 1.64
N THR A 108 -14.41 -17.43 1.10
CA THR A 108 -15.12 -17.72 -0.15
C THR A 108 -15.32 -16.44 -0.94
N TRP A 109 -14.95 -16.45 -2.23
CA TRP A 109 -15.13 -15.32 -3.15
C TRP A 109 -16.26 -15.57 -4.14
N SER A 110 -16.61 -16.83 -4.35
CA SER A 110 -17.55 -17.25 -5.41
C SER A 110 -18.82 -17.83 -4.82
N ARG A 111 -19.97 -17.46 -5.39
CA ARG A 111 -21.27 -18.01 -5.04
C ARG A 111 -22.17 -18.11 -6.26
N GLY A 112 -22.42 -19.35 -6.73
CA GLY A 112 -23.18 -19.59 -7.94
C GLY A 112 -22.57 -18.87 -9.15
N PRO A 113 -23.33 -18.04 -9.88
CA PRO A 113 -22.85 -17.38 -11.09
C PRO A 113 -22.08 -16.06 -10.81
N VAL A 114 -21.64 -15.82 -9.58
CA VAL A 114 -20.93 -14.59 -9.17
C VAL A 114 -19.62 -14.94 -8.52
N THR A 115 -18.56 -14.26 -8.89
CA THR A 115 -17.28 -14.25 -8.19
C THR A 115 -16.78 -12.83 -7.95
N LEU A 116 -15.96 -12.65 -6.94
CA LEU A 116 -15.31 -11.37 -6.59
C LEU A 116 -13.88 -11.37 -7.11
N LEU A 117 -13.31 -10.17 -7.33
CA LEU A 117 -11.91 -9.98 -7.63
C LEU A 117 -11.41 -8.65 -7.05
N GLY A 118 -10.08 -8.54 -6.88
CA GLY A 118 -9.45 -7.32 -6.40
C GLY A 118 -9.92 -6.90 -5.00
N ASP A 119 -10.08 -5.61 -4.78
CA ASP A 119 -10.46 -5.04 -3.48
C ASP A 119 -11.83 -5.52 -2.97
N ALA A 120 -12.67 -6.11 -3.83
CA ALA A 120 -13.94 -6.69 -3.41
C ALA A 120 -13.76 -7.92 -2.51
N CYS A 121 -12.68 -8.68 -2.69
CA CYS A 121 -12.39 -9.89 -1.90
C CYS A 121 -11.15 -9.79 -1.02
N HIS A 122 -10.12 -9.04 -1.42
CA HIS A 122 -8.85 -8.91 -0.67
C HIS A 122 -8.32 -7.47 -0.60
N PRO A 123 -9.10 -6.49 -0.08
CA PRO A 123 -8.62 -5.14 0.07
C PRO A 123 -7.37 -5.12 0.97
N THR A 124 -6.33 -4.43 0.54
CA THR A 124 -5.04 -4.38 1.24
C THR A 124 -4.65 -2.96 1.63
N LEU A 125 -3.87 -2.82 2.69
CA LEU A 125 -3.19 -1.57 2.98
C LEU A 125 -2.17 -1.27 1.85
N PRO A 126 -1.87 0.00 1.56
CA PRO A 126 -1.00 0.37 0.43
C PRO A 126 0.50 0.10 0.67
N PHE A 127 0.87 -0.52 1.78
CA PHE A 127 2.26 -0.59 2.27
C PHE A 127 3.14 -1.65 1.60
N LEU A 128 2.60 -2.42 0.66
CA LEU A 128 3.35 -3.25 -0.30
C LEU A 128 3.15 -2.82 -1.75
N ALA A 129 2.31 -1.80 -2.00
CA ALA A 129 1.97 -1.31 -3.35
C ALA A 129 1.45 -2.42 -4.30
N GLN A 130 0.72 -3.42 -3.78
CA GLN A 130 0.31 -4.62 -4.54
C GLN A 130 -1.18 -4.67 -4.90
N GLY A 131 -2.02 -3.77 -4.39
CA GLY A 131 -3.47 -3.87 -4.61
C GLY A 131 -3.86 -3.94 -6.09
N ALA A 132 -3.35 -3.00 -6.90
CA ALA A 132 -3.62 -2.99 -8.34
C ALA A 132 -3.00 -4.20 -9.07
N ALA A 133 -1.78 -4.60 -8.70
CA ALA A 133 -1.13 -5.78 -9.28
C ALA A 133 -1.94 -7.05 -9.03
N MET A 134 -2.42 -7.27 -7.80
CA MET A 134 -3.27 -8.41 -7.46
C MET A 134 -4.58 -8.41 -8.26
N ALA A 135 -5.23 -7.26 -8.44
CA ALA A 135 -6.45 -7.18 -9.22
C ALA A 135 -6.22 -7.50 -10.72
N ILE A 136 -5.08 -7.10 -11.28
CA ILE A 136 -4.66 -7.47 -12.64
C ILE A 136 -4.37 -8.98 -12.74
N GLU A 137 -3.63 -9.54 -11.77
CA GLU A 137 -3.39 -10.96 -11.66
C GLU A 137 -4.70 -11.76 -11.56
N ASP A 138 -5.67 -11.27 -10.78
CA ASP A 138 -6.99 -11.90 -10.65
C ASP A 138 -7.73 -11.94 -11.99
N GLY A 139 -7.78 -10.81 -12.70
CA GLY A 139 -8.42 -10.75 -14.03
C GLY A 139 -7.79 -11.74 -15.02
N TYR A 140 -6.45 -11.85 -15.01
CA TYR A 140 -5.73 -12.79 -15.85
C TYR A 140 -6.03 -14.25 -15.48
N MET A 141 -5.98 -14.60 -14.21
CA MET A 141 -6.26 -15.98 -13.75
C MET A 141 -7.72 -16.38 -13.96
N LEU A 142 -8.66 -15.45 -13.74
CA LEU A 142 -10.07 -15.67 -14.02
C LEU A 142 -10.31 -15.94 -15.51
N ALA A 143 -9.68 -15.17 -16.40
CA ALA A 143 -9.79 -15.37 -17.83
C ALA A 143 -9.24 -16.75 -18.26
N ARG A 144 -8.09 -17.17 -17.69
CA ARG A 144 -7.52 -18.51 -17.94
C ARG A 144 -8.44 -19.63 -17.44
N ALA A 145 -9.02 -19.49 -16.25
CA ALA A 145 -9.95 -20.45 -15.68
C ALA A 145 -11.22 -20.60 -16.52
N MET A 146 -11.78 -19.47 -16.99
CA MET A 146 -12.95 -19.44 -17.89
C MET A 146 -12.64 -20.12 -19.22
N ALA A 147 -11.45 -19.92 -19.78
CA ALA A 147 -11.04 -20.58 -21.03
C ALA A 147 -10.91 -22.10 -20.90
N GLN A 148 -10.53 -22.59 -19.71
CA GLN A 148 -10.45 -24.05 -19.43
C GLN A 148 -11.82 -24.67 -19.10
N CYS A 149 -12.78 -23.89 -18.64
CA CYS A 149 -14.12 -24.37 -18.27
C CYS A 149 -15.22 -23.58 -19.02
N PRO A 150 -15.24 -23.63 -20.37
CA PRO A 150 -16.08 -22.74 -21.18
C PRO A 150 -17.59 -22.95 -20.99
N THR A 151 -17.99 -24.11 -20.51
CA THR A 151 -19.41 -24.48 -20.29
C THR A 151 -19.80 -24.53 -18.80
N ASP A 152 -18.81 -24.37 -17.90
CA ASP A 152 -19.04 -24.41 -16.45
C ASP A 152 -18.34 -23.25 -15.73
N PRO A 153 -18.97 -22.08 -15.70
CA PRO A 153 -18.41 -20.93 -15.03
C PRO A 153 -18.24 -21.14 -13.51
N THR A 154 -19.03 -21.98 -12.88
CA THR A 154 -18.89 -22.28 -11.44
C THR A 154 -17.59 -23.00 -11.16
N GLN A 155 -17.23 -23.97 -12.00
CA GLN A 155 -15.95 -24.65 -11.91
C GLN A 155 -14.78 -23.69 -12.19
N ALA A 156 -14.92 -22.80 -13.19
CA ALA A 156 -13.91 -21.79 -13.48
C ALA A 156 -13.66 -20.89 -12.27
N PHE A 157 -14.72 -20.42 -11.61
CA PHE A 157 -14.61 -19.58 -10.41
C PHE A 157 -13.93 -20.29 -9.25
N ALA A 158 -14.26 -21.55 -9.01
CA ALA A 158 -13.63 -22.35 -7.97
C ALA A 158 -12.11 -22.50 -8.20
N ARG A 159 -11.68 -22.79 -9.43
CA ARG A 159 -10.24 -22.87 -9.79
C ARG A 159 -9.53 -21.52 -9.62
N TYR A 160 -10.12 -20.47 -10.12
CA TYR A 160 -9.59 -19.11 -9.95
C TYR A 160 -9.40 -18.78 -8.46
N GLU A 161 -10.42 -18.98 -7.65
CA GLU A 161 -10.39 -18.72 -6.22
C GLU A 161 -9.29 -19.54 -5.52
N GLU A 162 -9.19 -20.83 -5.81
CA GLU A 162 -8.21 -21.75 -5.22
C GLU A 162 -6.77 -21.27 -5.41
N VAL A 163 -6.40 -20.87 -6.64
CA VAL A 163 -5.01 -20.50 -6.95
C VAL A 163 -4.66 -19.07 -6.50
N ARG A 164 -5.66 -18.22 -6.24
CA ARG A 164 -5.41 -16.82 -5.86
C ARG A 164 -5.41 -16.56 -4.35
N LYS A 165 -6.17 -17.34 -3.57
CA LYS A 165 -6.40 -17.07 -2.15
C LYS A 165 -5.14 -17.02 -1.31
N GLU A 166 -4.23 -17.96 -1.44
CA GLU A 166 -3.00 -18.00 -0.65
C GLU A 166 -2.12 -16.76 -0.93
N ARG A 167 -1.90 -16.45 -2.21
CA ARG A 167 -1.07 -15.31 -2.59
C ARG A 167 -1.67 -13.97 -2.11
N THR A 168 -2.96 -13.77 -2.31
CA THR A 168 -3.61 -12.52 -1.92
C THR A 168 -3.67 -12.37 -0.40
N ALA A 169 -3.95 -13.44 0.35
CA ALA A 169 -3.90 -13.44 1.81
C ALA A 169 -2.49 -13.05 2.31
N ARG A 170 -1.44 -13.64 1.74
CA ARG A 170 -0.05 -13.32 2.09
C ARG A 170 0.30 -11.85 1.82
N VAL A 171 -0.22 -11.27 0.72
CA VAL A 171 -0.03 -9.84 0.43
C VAL A 171 -0.77 -8.97 1.45
N VAL A 172 -2.02 -9.28 1.76
CA VAL A 172 -2.83 -8.54 2.76
C VAL A 172 -2.13 -8.54 4.12
N GLU A 173 -1.69 -9.70 4.60
CA GLU A 173 -0.99 -9.86 5.87
C GLU A 173 0.37 -9.17 5.87
N GLY A 174 1.15 -9.34 4.80
CA GLY A 174 2.45 -8.70 4.64
C GLY A 174 2.37 -7.19 4.61
N SER A 175 1.32 -6.65 3.97
CA SER A 175 1.05 -5.22 3.94
C SER A 175 0.69 -4.68 5.34
N ALA A 176 -0.16 -5.40 6.08
CA ALA A 176 -0.48 -5.04 7.46
C ALA A 176 0.76 -5.10 8.38
N ALA A 177 1.63 -6.09 8.22
CA ALA A 177 2.87 -6.22 8.99
C ALA A 177 3.86 -5.07 8.72
N ASN A 178 3.83 -4.45 7.54
CA ASN A 178 4.66 -3.29 7.25
C ASN A 178 4.28 -2.05 8.08
N THR A 179 3.05 -1.92 8.56
CA THR A 179 2.69 -0.85 9.49
C THR A 179 3.63 -0.84 10.69
N GLN A 180 3.80 -1.98 11.36
CA GLN A 180 4.66 -2.09 12.55
C GLN A 180 6.14 -1.85 12.22
N ARG A 181 6.58 -2.17 11.00
CA ARG A 181 7.97 -1.93 10.57
C ARG A 181 8.25 -0.47 10.29
N PHE A 182 7.34 0.19 9.60
CA PHE A 182 7.48 1.60 9.21
C PHE A 182 7.24 2.55 10.38
N HIS A 183 6.43 2.14 11.37
CA HIS A 183 6.01 2.93 12.52
C HIS A 183 6.70 2.51 13.83
N ASN A 184 7.84 1.84 13.74
CA ASN A 184 8.48 1.24 14.90
C ASN A 184 8.95 2.29 15.92
N PRO A 185 8.64 2.12 17.23
CA PRO A 185 9.06 3.05 18.27
C PRO A 185 10.59 3.23 18.38
N ALA A 186 11.41 2.25 17.96
CA ALA A 186 12.87 2.37 17.94
C ALA A 186 13.34 3.52 17.03
N LEU A 187 12.52 3.94 16.07
CA LEU A 187 12.81 5.05 15.16
C LEU A 187 12.72 6.45 15.83
N ALA A 188 12.29 6.52 17.10
CA ALA A 188 12.16 7.79 17.82
C ALA A 188 13.48 8.49 18.14
N HIS A 189 14.60 7.74 18.18
CA HIS A 189 15.92 8.27 18.55
C HIS A 189 16.99 7.81 17.57
N ALA A 190 17.95 8.67 17.24
CA ALA A 190 18.96 8.43 16.21
C ALA A 190 19.69 7.10 16.35
N GLN A 191 20.15 6.75 17.58
CA GLN A 191 20.85 5.49 17.81
C GLN A 191 19.94 4.28 17.58
N GLY A 192 18.73 4.28 18.17
CA GLY A 192 17.77 3.20 18.00
C GLY A 192 17.32 3.05 16.54
N ALA A 193 17.18 4.16 15.81
CA ALA A 193 16.85 4.15 14.39
C ALA A 193 17.97 3.52 13.56
N ALA A 194 19.24 3.87 13.81
CA ALA A 194 20.38 3.28 13.11
C ALA A 194 20.45 1.76 13.30
N GLU A 195 20.39 1.31 14.56
CA GLU A 195 20.41 -0.13 14.90
C GLU A 195 19.20 -0.88 14.30
N TYR A 196 18.02 -0.26 14.32
CA TYR A 196 16.81 -0.84 13.75
C TYR A 196 16.92 -0.97 12.23
N VAL A 197 17.35 0.08 11.55
CA VAL A 197 17.51 0.08 10.08
C VAL A 197 18.56 -0.94 9.65
N GLU A 198 19.72 -1.00 10.32
CA GLU A 198 20.76 -1.97 10.00
C GLU A 198 20.25 -3.41 10.16
N ARG A 199 19.46 -3.70 11.20
CA ARG A 199 18.91 -5.03 11.46
C ARG A 199 17.79 -5.42 10.49
N GLU A 200 16.84 -4.51 10.25
CA GLU A 200 15.59 -4.83 9.53
C GLU A 200 15.63 -4.54 8.04
N TRP A 201 16.54 -3.64 7.60
CA TRP A 201 16.58 -3.13 6.22
C TRP A 201 17.87 -3.47 5.48
N ASN A 202 18.70 -4.39 6.01
CA ASN A 202 19.83 -4.92 5.25
C ASN A 202 19.33 -5.74 4.05
N GLU A 203 20.20 -5.88 3.05
CA GLU A 203 19.86 -6.53 1.77
C GLU A 203 19.28 -7.94 1.94
N ALA A 204 19.86 -8.75 2.84
CA ALA A 204 19.41 -10.12 3.09
C ALA A 204 17.98 -10.17 3.62
N ARG A 205 17.64 -9.31 4.59
CA ARG A 205 16.29 -9.19 5.15
C ARG A 205 15.28 -8.65 4.15
N VAL A 206 15.67 -7.65 3.37
CA VAL A 206 14.81 -7.09 2.30
C VAL A 206 14.51 -8.17 1.27
N LYS A 207 15.52 -8.93 0.84
CA LYS A 207 15.38 -10.03 -0.10
C LYS A 207 14.46 -11.13 0.45
N GLU A 208 14.72 -11.64 1.65
CA GLU A 208 13.90 -12.66 2.31
C GLU A 208 12.42 -12.24 2.38
N ARG A 209 12.17 -10.97 2.70
CA ARG A 209 10.84 -10.43 2.94
C ARG A 209 10.03 -10.16 1.67
N TYR A 210 10.68 -9.74 0.59
CA TYR A 210 9.99 -9.23 -0.58
C TYR A 210 10.29 -9.99 -1.89
N GLU A 211 11.32 -10.85 -1.94
CA GLU A 211 11.69 -11.54 -3.18
C GLU A 211 10.54 -12.39 -3.76
N TRP A 212 9.79 -13.08 -2.91
CA TRP A 212 8.62 -13.88 -3.31
C TRP A 212 7.53 -13.05 -4.01
N LEU A 213 7.45 -11.76 -3.68
CA LEU A 213 6.48 -10.84 -4.25
C LEU A 213 6.81 -10.51 -5.70
N PHE A 214 8.10 -10.26 -5.98
CA PHE A 214 8.58 -9.84 -7.29
C PHE A 214 8.98 -10.99 -8.22
N LYS A 215 9.26 -12.17 -7.67
CA LYS A 215 9.56 -13.39 -8.44
C LYS A 215 8.34 -14.21 -8.84
N TYR A 216 7.15 -13.75 -8.44
CA TYR A 216 5.92 -14.45 -8.79
C TYR A 216 5.71 -14.41 -10.31
N ASP A 217 5.65 -15.60 -10.89
CA ASP A 217 5.34 -15.80 -12.29
C ASP A 217 3.93 -16.38 -12.42
N ILE A 218 3.00 -15.55 -12.86
CA ILE A 218 1.59 -15.92 -12.98
C ILE A 218 1.35 -16.94 -14.11
N ASP A 219 2.23 -17.00 -15.13
CA ASP A 219 2.10 -17.96 -16.23
C ASP A 219 2.48 -19.37 -15.78
N ALA A 220 3.36 -19.48 -14.79
CA ALA A 220 3.77 -20.76 -14.20
C ALA A 220 2.73 -21.36 -13.25
N VAL A 221 1.67 -20.62 -12.87
CA VAL A 221 0.62 -21.12 -11.99
C VAL A 221 -0.28 -22.11 -12.73
N ALA A 222 -0.37 -23.34 -12.23
CA ALA A 222 -1.32 -24.34 -12.72
C ALA A 222 -2.76 -24.00 -12.29
N LEU A 223 -3.72 -24.24 -13.18
CA LEU A 223 -5.17 -24.08 -12.96
C LEU A 223 -5.84 -25.44 -12.93
#